data_64c8f5c774ccb5a2dd3d754ee597d826
#
_entry.id   64c8f5c774ccb5a2dd3d754ee597d826
#
_cell.length_a   1.000
_cell.length_b   1.000
_cell.length_c   1.000
_cell.angle_alpha   90.00
_cell.angle_beta   90.00
_cell.angle_gamma   90.00
#
_symmetry.space_group_name_H-M   'P 1'
#
loop_
_entity.id
_entity.type
_entity.pdbx_description
1 polymer ?
#
loop_
_entity_poly.entity_id
_entity_poly.type
_entity_poly.pdbx_seq_one_letter_code
_entity_poly.pdbx_strand_id
1 'polypeptide(L)'
;MIQKIFDEKYNFITMFNPETGSYVRTGILNQHGWDSGIDPFQASFPHLIDVGIMGHCIHGKTGLCLKAGIGCYQSGLTVYEPNMSVEDFQSIAEQCKGRVNQFALGGRGDPDQHAQIDQILMICWENN
;
A
#
# COMPACT_ATOMS: atom_id res chain seq x y z
N MET A 1 -9.65 -6.77 14.39
CA MET A 1 -10.87 -7.38 13.73
C MET A 1 -10.50 -7.73 12.30
N ILE A 2 -10.90 -8.90 11.77
CA ILE A 2 -10.61 -9.29 10.38
C ILE A 2 -11.46 -8.46 9.43
N GLN A 3 -10.82 -7.81 8.48
CA GLN A 3 -11.48 -7.13 7.38
C GLN A 3 -11.85 -8.14 6.30
N LYS A 4 -13.05 -8.00 5.75
CA LYS A 4 -13.55 -8.86 4.69
C LYS A 4 -14.14 -8.02 3.58
N ILE A 5 -13.62 -8.17 2.37
CA ILE A 5 -14.10 -7.47 1.17
C ILE A 5 -14.60 -8.53 0.19
N PHE A 6 -15.83 -8.37 -0.28
CA PHE A 6 -16.41 -9.18 -1.34
C PHE A 6 -16.37 -8.41 -2.67
N ASP A 7 -15.72 -8.98 -3.66
CA ASP A 7 -15.74 -8.46 -5.02
C ASP A 7 -16.93 -9.08 -5.78
N GLU A 8 -18.02 -8.32 -5.86
CA GLU A 8 -19.24 -8.76 -6.52
C GLU A 8 -19.07 -9.03 -8.02
N LYS A 9 -18.23 -8.25 -8.69
CA LYS A 9 -18.03 -8.35 -10.14
C LYS A 9 -17.28 -9.63 -10.53
N TYR A 10 -16.27 -9.99 -9.76
CA TYR A 10 -15.41 -11.15 -10.01
C TYR A 10 -15.70 -12.31 -9.08
N ASN A 11 -16.67 -12.14 -8.18
CA ASN A 11 -17.24 -13.15 -7.30
C ASN A 11 -16.21 -13.89 -6.45
N PHE A 12 -15.41 -13.16 -5.68
CA PHE A 12 -14.46 -13.71 -4.74
C PHE A 12 -14.36 -12.85 -3.47
N ILE A 13 -13.69 -13.38 -2.45
CA ILE A 13 -13.55 -12.73 -1.15
C ILE A 13 -12.07 -12.54 -0.82
N THR A 14 -11.74 -11.39 -0.28
CA THR A 14 -10.48 -11.16 0.42
C THR A 14 -10.71 -10.98 1.91
N MET A 15 -9.77 -11.47 2.71
CA MET A 15 -9.75 -11.30 4.16
C MET A 15 -8.36 -10.84 4.59
N PHE A 16 -8.32 -9.82 5.42
CA PHE A 16 -7.09 -9.27 5.98
C PHE A 16 -7.20 -9.13 7.50
N ASN A 17 -6.20 -9.60 8.22
CA ASN A 17 -6.08 -9.40 9.65
C ASN A 17 -5.03 -8.30 9.92
N PRO A 18 -5.42 -7.08 10.31
CA PRO A 18 -4.49 -5.97 10.54
C PRO A 18 -3.57 -6.20 11.75
N GLU A 19 -3.95 -7.07 12.68
CA GLU A 19 -3.13 -7.39 13.86
C GLU A 19 -1.94 -8.30 13.52
N THR A 20 -2.12 -9.21 12.57
CA THR A 20 -1.11 -10.21 12.20
C THR A 20 -0.51 -9.99 10.82
N GLY A 21 -1.10 -9.10 10.01
CA GLY A 21 -0.75 -8.91 8.60
C GLY A 21 -1.17 -10.07 7.69
N SER A 22 -1.92 -11.05 8.21
CA SER A 22 -2.35 -12.21 7.43
C SER A 22 -3.38 -11.81 6.37
N TYR A 23 -3.11 -12.18 5.12
CA TYR A 23 -3.98 -11.95 3.98
C TYR A 23 -4.36 -13.27 3.31
N VAL A 24 -5.64 -13.44 3.02
CA VAL A 24 -6.19 -14.58 2.30
C VAL A 24 -7.12 -14.09 1.20
N ARG A 25 -7.04 -14.70 0.03
CA ARG A 25 -7.96 -14.49 -1.08
C ARG A 25 -8.53 -15.84 -1.51
N THR A 26 -9.84 -15.92 -1.69
CA THR A 26 -10.46 -17.10 -2.29
C THR A 26 -10.27 -17.10 -3.81
N GLY A 27 -10.46 -18.24 -4.43
CA GLY A 27 -10.80 -18.31 -5.85
C GLY A 27 -12.21 -17.78 -6.13
N ILE A 28 -12.65 -17.84 -7.38
CA ILE A 28 -14.03 -17.53 -7.78
C ILE A 28 -14.99 -18.43 -6.99
N LEU A 29 -16.01 -17.86 -6.38
CA LEU A 29 -17.00 -18.63 -5.64
C LEU A 29 -17.97 -19.34 -6.62
N ASN A 30 -18.26 -20.59 -6.33
CA ASN A 30 -19.26 -21.35 -7.09
C ASN A 30 -20.69 -20.96 -6.67
N GLN A 31 -21.71 -21.56 -7.30
CA GLN A 31 -23.13 -21.28 -7.04
C GLN A 31 -23.58 -21.52 -5.59
N HIS A 32 -22.80 -22.26 -4.80
CA HIS A 32 -23.05 -22.52 -3.37
C HIS A 32 -22.26 -21.59 -2.43
N GLY A 33 -21.50 -20.62 -3.00
CA GLY A 33 -20.65 -19.72 -2.23
C GLY A 33 -19.33 -20.35 -1.73
N TRP A 34 -18.91 -21.47 -2.29
CA TRP A 34 -17.68 -22.17 -1.95
C TRP A 34 -16.54 -21.78 -2.90
N ASP A 35 -15.34 -21.74 -2.38
CA ASP A 35 -14.14 -21.52 -3.18
C ASP A 35 -13.99 -22.62 -4.23
N SER A 36 -13.90 -22.22 -5.50
CA SER A 36 -13.70 -23.17 -6.60
C SER A 36 -12.22 -23.50 -6.85
N GLY A 37 -11.29 -22.81 -6.21
CA GLY A 37 -9.86 -22.89 -6.49
C GLY A 37 -9.44 -22.21 -7.80
N ILE A 38 -10.36 -21.57 -8.53
CA ILE A 38 -10.06 -20.86 -9.78
C ILE A 38 -9.69 -19.42 -9.46
N ASP A 39 -8.48 -18.99 -9.83
CA ASP A 39 -8.05 -17.61 -9.64
C ASP A 39 -8.88 -16.64 -10.50
N PRO A 40 -9.48 -15.58 -9.93
CA PRO A 40 -10.23 -14.59 -10.68
C PRO A 40 -9.35 -13.75 -11.63
N PHE A 41 -8.02 -13.71 -11.46
CA PHE A 41 -7.02 -12.93 -12.22
C PHE A 41 -7.25 -11.41 -12.26
N GLN A 42 -8.43 -10.94 -11.91
CA GLN A 42 -8.84 -9.54 -11.89
C GLN A 42 -9.57 -9.21 -10.59
N ALA A 43 -9.58 -7.93 -10.25
CA ALA A 43 -10.36 -7.39 -9.15
C ALA A 43 -11.00 -6.07 -9.57
N SER A 44 -12.14 -5.72 -8.97
CA SER A 44 -12.82 -4.44 -9.22
C SER A 44 -12.01 -3.26 -8.70
N PHE A 45 -11.15 -3.49 -7.71
CA PHE A 45 -10.28 -2.50 -7.10
C PHE A 45 -9.00 -3.15 -6.57
N PRO A 46 -7.84 -2.47 -6.59
CA PRO A 46 -6.61 -3.01 -6.02
C PRO A 46 -6.77 -3.36 -4.54
N HIS A 47 -6.25 -4.49 -4.10
CA HIS A 47 -6.27 -4.88 -2.68
C HIS A 47 -5.09 -4.30 -1.90
N LEU A 48 -4.02 -3.96 -2.59
CA LEU A 48 -2.86 -3.24 -2.10
C LEU A 48 -2.58 -2.07 -3.03
N ILE A 49 -2.31 -0.90 -2.46
CA ILE A 49 -1.87 0.28 -3.19
C ILE A 49 -0.49 0.67 -2.68
N ASP A 50 0.46 0.80 -3.59
CA ASP A 50 1.77 1.36 -3.32
C ASP A 50 1.70 2.88 -3.46
N VAL A 51 1.98 3.59 -2.37
CA VAL A 51 1.91 5.06 -2.31
C VAL A 51 3.29 5.64 -2.04
N GLY A 52 3.81 6.37 -3.01
CA GLY A 52 5.07 7.09 -2.88
C GLY A 52 4.92 8.36 -2.04
N ILE A 53 5.07 8.26 -0.73
CA ILE A 53 4.99 9.42 0.18
C ILE A 53 6.27 10.24 0.24
N MET A 54 7.41 9.67 -0.20
CA MET A 54 8.71 10.32 -0.20
C MET A 54 9.09 10.85 -1.58
N GLY A 55 9.31 12.15 -1.70
CA GLY A 55 9.78 12.82 -2.92
C GLY A 55 11.30 12.91 -3.03
N HIS A 56 12.03 12.69 -1.93
CA HIS A 56 13.50 12.74 -1.88
C HIS A 56 14.06 11.70 -0.91
N CYS A 57 15.36 11.46 -1.02
CA CYS A 57 16.09 10.51 -0.17
C CYS A 57 17.21 11.20 0.59
N ILE A 58 17.24 11.07 1.92
CA ILE A 58 18.31 11.59 2.78
C ILE A 58 19.63 10.87 2.47
N HIS A 59 19.58 9.55 2.25
CA HIS A 59 20.75 8.74 1.89
C HIS A 59 21.28 9.08 0.50
N GLY A 60 20.43 9.58 -0.39
CA GLY A 60 20.85 10.14 -1.68
C GLY A 60 21.81 11.31 -1.50
N LYS A 61 21.49 12.27 -0.62
CA LYS A 61 22.34 13.42 -0.32
C LYS A 61 23.69 13.03 0.30
N THR A 62 23.71 12.02 1.17
CA THR A 62 24.94 11.53 1.82
C THR A 62 25.78 10.63 0.91
N GLY A 63 25.20 10.13 -0.18
CA GLY A 63 25.81 9.15 -1.07
C GLY A 63 26.07 7.80 -0.40
N LEU A 64 25.33 7.46 0.66
CA LEU A 64 25.54 6.24 1.44
C LEU A 64 25.39 4.98 0.59
N CYS A 65 24.29 4.88 -0.17
CA CYS A 65 24.06 3.74 -1.04
C CYS A 65 25.13 3.60 -2.13
N LEU A 66 25.54 4.73 -2.72
CA LEU A 66 26.60 4.73 -3.73
C LEU A 66 27.93 4.24 -3.15
N LYS A 67 28.30 4.67 -1.94
CA LYS A 67 29.50 4.20 -1.24
C LYS A 67 29.44 2.71 -0.93
N ALA A 68 28.24 2.16 -0.71
CA ALA A 68 28.00 0.73 -0.53
C ALA A 68 27.92 -0.05 -1.84
N GLY A 69 28.09 0.59 -2.99
CA GLY A 69 28.00 -0.04 -4.31
C GLY A 69 26.57 -0.35 -4.76
N ILE A 70 25.56 0.26 -4.13
CA ILE A 70 24.14 0.04 -4.43
C ILE A 70 23.67 1.09 -5.42
N GLY A 71 23.20 0.65 -6.61
CA GLY A 71 22.54 1.51 -7.58
C GLY A 71 21.13 1.87 -7.12
N CYS A 72 20.77 3.16 -7.19
CA CYS A 72 19.43 3.62 -6.80
C CYS A 72 18.51 3.69 -8.02
N TYR A 73 17.52 2.81 -8.10
CA TYR A 73 16.50 2.80 -9.17
C TYR A 73 15.51 3.99 -9.07
N GLN A 74 15.40 4.62 -7.90
CA GLN A 74 14.54 5.78 -7.65
C GLN A 74 15.22 7.14 -7.92
N SER A 75 16.45 7.14 -8.43
CA SER A 75 17.22 8.36 -8.69
C SER A 75 17.40 9.27 -7.46
N GLY A 76 17.48 8.69 -6.27
CA GLY A 76 17.58 9.43 -5.00
C GLY A 76 18.83 10.29 -4.83
N LEU A 77 19.84 10.10 -5.69
CA LEU A 77 21.05 10.93 -5.74
C LEU A 77 20.84 12.28 -6.43
N THR A 78 19.92 12.34 -7.41
CA THR A 78 19.82 13.44 -8.35
C THR A 78 18.48 14.15 -8.33
N VAL A 79 17.43 13.49 -7.87
CA VAL A 79 16.07 14.06 -7.84
C VAL A 79 15.69 14.43 -6.42
N TYR A 80 15.17 15.64 -6.26
CA TYR A 80 14.68 16.18 -5.01
C TYR A 80 13.33 16.83 -5.25
N GLU A 81 12.26 16.16 -4.84
CA GLU A 81 10.89 16.63 -4.89
C GLU A 81 10.33 16.76 -3.46
N PRO A 82 9.29 17.55 -3.23
CA PRO A 82 8.62 17.57 -1.93
C PRO A 82 8.01 16.21 -1.62
N ASN A 83 7.93 15.90 -0.35
CA ASN A 83 7.18 14.74 0.14
C ASN A 83 5.67 14.99 -0.05
N MET A 84 4.90 13.92 -0.12
CA MET A 84 3.44 14.00 -0.16
C MET A 84 2.92 14.69 1.11
N SER A 85 1.93 15.56 0.99
CA SER A 85 1.27 16.15 2.15
C SER A 85 0.37 15.12 2.86
N VAL A 86 0.10 15.35 4.15
CA VAL A 86 -0.86 14.52 4.90
C VAL A 86 -2.25 14.62 4.30
N GLU A 87 -2.63 15.81 3.84
CA GLU A 87 -3.92 16.09 3.21
C GLU A 87 -4.11 15.30 1.91
N ASP A 88 -3.07 15.22 1.07
CA ASP A 88 -3.11 14.41 -0.16
C ASP A 88 -3.22 12.92 0.16
N PHE A 89 -2.45 12.45 1.15
CA PHE A 89 -2.54 11.07 1.60
C PHE A 89 -3.91 10.73 2.19
N GLN A 90 -4.49 11.62 3.00
CA GLN A 90 -5.84 11.49 3.55
C GLN A 90 -6.88 11.35 2.43
N SER A 91 -6.78 12.18 1.39
CA SER A 91 -7.67 12.11 0.22
C SER A 91 -7.57 10.76 -0.51
N ILE A 92 -6.38 10.19 -0.63
CA ILE A 92 -6.19 8.85 -1.20
C ILE A 92 -6.83 7.79 -0.30
N ALA A 93 -6.56 7.83 1.01
CA ALA A 93 -7.06 6.86 1.97
C ALA A 93 -8.60 6.84 2.02
N GLU A 94 -9.24 8.01 2.00
CA GLU A 94 -10.70 8.13 1.96
C GLU A 94 -11.32 7.49 0.72
N GLN A 95 -10.71 7.64 -0.45
CA GLN A 95 -11.14 6.99 -1.68
C GLN A 95 -10.97 5.46 -1.64
N CYS A 96 -10.06 4.96 -0.82
CA CYS A 96 -9.73 3.54 -0.68
C CYS A 96 -10.54 2.83 0.41
N LYS A 97 -11.21 3.58 1.28
CA LYS A 97 -11.91 3.06 2.46
C LYS A 97 -12.89 1.93 2.12
N GLY A 98 -12.74 0.80 2.82
CA GLY A 98 -13.57 -0.39 2.60
C GLY A 98 -13.30 -1.14 1.28
N ARG A 99 -12.28 -0.73 0.50
CA ARG A 99 -11.96 -1.30 -0.82
C ARG A 99 -10.53 -1.84 -0.92
N VAL A 100 -9.63 -1.36 -0.07
CA VAL A 100 -8.21 -1.70 -0.03
C VAL A 100 -7.89 -2.34 1.32
N ASN A 101 -7.10 -3.41 1.31
CA ASN A 101 -6.66 -4.07 2.54
C ASN A 101 -5.36 -3.48 3.09
N GLN A 102 -4.49 -2.95 2.22
CA GLN A 102 -3.15 -2.53 2.59
C GLN A 102 -2.67 -1.34 1.76
N PHE A 103 -1.92 -0.44 2.41
CA PHE A 103 -1.04 0.51 1.75
C PHE A 103 0.42 0.06 1.92
N ALA A 104 1.16 0.02 0.83
CA ALA A 104 2.61 -0.05 0.88
C ALA A 104 3.13 1.40 0.79
N LEU A 105 3.76 1.86 1.85
CA LEU A 105 4.33 3.21 1.89
C LEU A 105 5.76 3.18 1.37
N GLY A 106 6.07 4.04 0.43
CA GLY A 106 7.36 4.05 -0.23
C GLY A 106 7.70 5.40 -0.83
N GLY A 107 8.30 5.37 -2.00
CA GLY A 107 8.74 6.53 -2.76
C GLY A 107 10.23 6.57 -2.94
N ARG A 108 10.78 7.76 -3.19
CA ARG A 108 12.21 7.95 -3.48
C ARG A 108 13.12 7.83 -2.27
N GLY A 109 12.60 7.81 -1.07
CA GLY A 109 13.36 7.68 0.17
C GLY A 109 12.76 6.64 1.08
N ASP A 110 13.26 6.59 2.30
CA ASP A 110 12.75 5.72 3.35
C ASP A 110 11.52 6.39 3.98
N PRO A 111 10.35 5.73 4.02
CA PRO A 111 9.11 6.32 4.53
C PRO A 111 9.19 6.79 5.98
N ASP A 112 10.04 6.17 6.81
CA ASP A 112 10.25 6.55 8.21
C ASP A 112 10.86 7.95 8.36
N GLN A 113 11.45 8.48 7.30
CA GLN A 113 12.01 9.83 7.24
C GLN A 113 10.98 10.91 6.88
N HIS A 114 9.73 10.53 6.66
CA HIS A 114 8.66 11.50 6.43
C HIS A 114 8.35 12.24 7.74
N ALA A 115 8.41 13.57 7.73
CA ALA A 115 8.24 14.38 8.94
C ALA A 115 6.91 14.16 9.68
N GLN A 116 5.90 13.65 8.98
CA GLN A 116 4.55 13.42 9.51
C GLN A 116 4.13 11.94 9.35
N ILE A 117 5.09 11.02 9.40
CA ILE A 117 4.82 9.58 9.22
C ILE A 117 3.78 9.06 10.21
N ASP A 118 3.81 9.52 11.47
CA ASP A 118 2.84 9.10 12.49
C ASP A 118 1.41 9.46 12.11
N GLN A 119 1.19 10.64 11.49
CA GLN A 119 -0.12 11.07 11.02
C GLN A 119 -0.58 10.20 9.84
N ILE A 120 0.32 9.87 8.91
CA ILE A 120 0.04 8.98 7.78
C ILE A 120 -0.36 7.58 8.28
N LEU A 121 0.37 7.04 9.26
CA LEU A 121 0.05 5.75 9.86
C LEU A 121 -1.31 5.76 10.60
N MET A 122 -1.64 6.85 11.29
CA MET A 122 -2.95 7.01 11.91
C MET A 122 -4.08 7.03 10.86
N ILE A 123 -3.89 7.74 9.74
CA ILE A 123 -4.85 7.75 8.64
C ILE A 123 -5.06 6.33 8.07
N CYS A 124 -3.99 5.56 7.90
CA CYS A 124 -4.12 4.15 7.51
C CYS A 124 -4.98 3.37 8.50
N TRP A 125 -4.75 3.56 9.78
CA TRP A 125 -5.50 2.89 10.84
C TRP A 125 -6.99 3.27 10.86
N GLU A 126 -7.31 4.55 10.74
CA GLU A 126 -8.69 5.07 10.82
C GLU A 126 -9.54 4.76 9.58
N ASN A 127 -8.90 4.49 8.44
CA ASN A 127 -9.59 4.17 7.18
C ASN A 127 -9.65 2.68 6.87
N ASN A 128 -9.21 1.85 7.80
CA ASN A 128 -9.31 0.40 7.73
C ASN A 128 -10.63 -0.13 8.30
#